data_fc69a5e3cd74c9fd189cb3f10d102560
#
_entry.id   fc69a5e3cd74c9fd189cb3f10d102560
#
_cell.length_a   1.000
_cell.length_b   1.000
_cell.length_c   1.000
_cell.angle_alpha   90.00
_cell.angle_beta   90.00
_cell.angle_gamma   90.00
#
_symmetry.space_group_name_H-M   'P 1'
#
loop_
_entity.id
_entity.type
_entity.pdbx_description
1 polymer ?
#
loop_
_entity_poly.entity_id
_entity_poly.type
_entity_poly.pdbx_seq_one_letter_code
_entity_poly.pdbx_strand_id
1 'polypeptide(L)'
;MHRFVLPVAITVCAAMPAAARGGSAVVDSVAPAFSLTDAHGKQHALGDYRGKYVILEWVNFGCPFVGKHYGSGSMQALQRTMTERGAVWLSICSSAPGRQGYYEGEALLEKISQEHASPTAYLVDAEGKVGMLYGAKSTPTIAIIDPRGVLIYEGGIDNIASTDQADIPKATNYVTEVMNAVRDGKPVPVRTTRSYGCSIKYP
;
A
#
# COMPACT_ATOMS: atom_id res chain seq x y z
N MET A 1 -33.18 55.21 26.29
CA MET A 1 -32.57 54.77 25.00
C MET A 1 -32.00 53.38 25.20
N HIS A 2 -32.71 52.34 24.86
CA HIS A 2 -32.25 50.95 24.98
C HIS A 2 -31.76 50.50 23.63
N ARG A 3 -30.44 50.17 23.52
CA ARG A 3 -29.84 49.60 22.32
C ARG A 3 -30.00 48.09 22.36
N PHE A 4 -30.82 47.54 21.47
CA PHE A 4 -30.88 46.10 21.20
C PHE A 4 -29.67 45.70 20.38
N VAL A 5 -28.81 44.80 20.93
CA VAL A 5 -27.74 44.11 20.19
C VAL A 5 -28.29 42.76 19.76
N LEU A 6 -28.47 42.57 18.44
CA LEU A 6 -28.80 41.27 17.86
C LEU A 6 -27.55 40.36 17.81
N PRO A 7 -27.63 39.11 18.22
CA PRO A 7 -26.52 38.18 18.04
C PRO A 7 -26.45 37.74 16.57
N VAL A 8 -25.26 37.89 15.95
CA VAL A 8 -24.94 37.33 14.64
C VAL A 8 -24.63 35.84 14.86
N ALA A 9 -25.48 34.97 14.35
CA ALA A 9 -25.23 33.51 14.32
C ALA A 9 -24.25 33.21 13.15
N ILE A 10 -23.04 32.80 13.50
CA ILE A 10 -22.07 32.31 12.51
C ILE A 10 -22.38 30.83 12.23
N THR A 11 -22.99 30.57 11.07
CA THR A 11 -23.19 29.20 10.58
C THR A 11 -21.88 28.66 10.06
N VAL A 12 -21.24 27.77 10.82
CA VAL A 12 -20.08 27.03 10.36
C VAL A 12 -20.57 25.92 9.41
N CYS A 13 -20.39 26.15 8.11
CA CYS A 13 -20.64 25.15 7.09
C CYS A 13 -19.49 24.11 7.14
N ALA A 14 -19.72 22.97 7.75
CA ALA A 14 -18.79 21.85 7.70
C ALA A 14 -18.78 21.29 6.27
N ALA A 15 -17.69 21.53 5.53
CA ALA A 15 -17.46 20.90 4.24
C ALA A 15 -17.29 19.38 4.46
N MET A 16 -18.28 18.60 4.07
CA MET A 16 -18.15 17.14 3.97
C MET A 16 -17.10 16.82 2.90
N PRO A 17 -16.14 15.92 3.17
CA PRO A 17 -15.22 15.48 2.14
C PRO A 17 -16.04 14.82 1.03
N ALA A 18 -15.83 15.28 -0.20
CA ALA A 18 -16.41 14.66 -1.38
C ALA A 18 -15.99 13.20 -1.44
N ALA A 19 -16.95 12.29 -1.41
CA ALA A 19 -16.71 10.88 -1.65
C ALA A 19 -16.04 10.74 -3.03
N ALA A 20 -14.81 10.26 -3.07
CA ALA A 20 -14.09 10.01 -4.32
C ALA A 20 -14.94 9.04 -5.17
N ARG A 21 -15.36 9.50 -6.35
CA ARG A 21 -16.05 8.66 -7.34
C ARG A 21 -15.06 7.58 -7.74
N GLY A 22 -15.48 6.31 -7.65
CA GLY A 22 -14.67 5.13 -7.90
C GLY A 22 -14.15 5.06 -9.36
N GLY A 23 -13.00 5.67 -9.59
CA GLY A 23 -12.19 5.47 -10.79
C GLY A 23 -11.00 4.58 -10.45
N SER A 24 -10.47 3.85 -11.44
CA SER A 24 -9.22 3.09 -11.27
C SER A 24 -8.06 4.00 -10.84
N ALA A 25 -7.10 3.43 -10.13
CA ALA A 25 -5.89 4.15 -9.76
C ALA A 25 -5.15 4.62 -11.02
N VAL A 26 -4.73 5.88 -11.01
CA VAL A 26 -3.96 6.50 -12.11
C VAL A 26 -2.81 7.28 -11.47
N VAL A 27 -1.60 7.03 -11.94
CA VAL A 27 -0.42 7.77 -11.48
C VAL A 27 -0.59 9.26 -11.77
N ASP A 28 -0.07 10.10 -10.88
CA ASP A 28 -0.22 11.56 -10.85
C ASP A 28 -1.65 12.05 -10.53
N SER A 29 -2.54 11.15 -10.12
CA SER A 29 -3.90 11.47 -9.67
C SER A 29 -4.11 11.11 -8.20
N VAL A 30 -5.18 11.63 -7.60
CA VAL A 30 -5.56 11.25 -6.24
C VAL A 30 -5.81 9.75 -6.19
N ALA A 31 -5.09 9.07 -5.30
CA ALA A 31 -5.24 7.63 -5.09
C ALA A 31 -6.66 7.29 -4.64
N PRO A 32 -7.27 6.25 -5.21
CA PRO A 32 -8.61 5.81 -4.81
C PRO A 32 -8.68 5.50 -3.32
N ALA A 33 -9.71 5.98 -2.66
CA ALA A 33 -9.95 5.72 -1.25
C ALA A 33 -10.37 4.26 -1.04
N PHE A 34 -9.90 3.66 0.04
CA PHE A 34 -10.33 2.34 0.49
C PHE A 34 -10.34 2.27 2.02
N SER A 35 -11.00 1.26 2.54
CA SER A 35 -10.93 0.87 3.95
C SER A 35 -10.92 -0.65 4.01
N LEU A 36 -9.92 -1.22 4.72
CA LEU A 36 -9.75 -2.66 4.93
C LEU A 36 -9.46 -2.93 6.39
N THR A 37 -9.74 -4.16 6.80
CA THR A 37 -9.44 -4.64 8.16
C THR A 37 -8.09 -5.35 8.15
N ASP A 38 -7.28 -5.14 9.20
CA ASP A 38 -6.00 -5.81 9.36
C ASP A 38 -6.14 -7.18 10.04
N ALA A 39 -5.00 -7.89 10.15
CA ALA A 39 -4.91 -9.19 10.78
C ALA A 39 -5.35 -9.22 12.27
N HIS A 40 -5.41 -8.06 12.93
CA HIS A 40 -5.85 -7.91 14.33
C HIS A 40 -7.29 -7.42 14.44
N GLY A 41 -8.02 -7.28 13.34
CA GLY A 41 -9.40 -6.80 13.31
C GLY A 41 -9.55 -5.28 13.35
N LYS A 42 -8.45 -4.52 13.27
CA LYS A 42 -8.50 -3.06 13.21
C LYS A 42 -8.74 -2.58 11.79
N GLN A 43 -9.63 -1.60 11.65
CA GLN A 43 -9.91 -0.95 10.37
C GLN A 43 -8.87 0.12 10.04
N HIS A 44 -8.44 0.16 8.79
CA HIS A 44 -7.50 1.12 8.22
C HIS A 44 -8.09 1.74 6.97
N ALA A 45 -8.35 3.04 6.99
CA ALA A 45 -8.70 3.79 5.80
C ALA A 45 -7.47 4.51 5.23
N LEU A 46 -7.33 4.56 3.91
CA LEU A 46 -6.21 5.30 3.28
C LEU A 46 -6.17 6.76 3.75
N GLY A 47 -7.34 7.36 3.98
CA GLY A 47 -7.47 8.74 4.46
C GLY A 47 -6.83 9.02 5.82
N ASP A 48 -6.69 8.00 6.69
CA ASP A 48 -6.10 8.11 8.03
C ASP A 48 -4.60 8.42 7.97
N TYR A 49 -3.98 8.22 6.81
CA TYR A 49 -2.55 8.39 6.60
C TYR A 49 -2.17 9.66 5.83
N ARG A 50 -3.12 10.61 5.69
CA ARG A 50 -2.80 11.93 5.12
C ARG A 50 -1.64 12.59 5.85
N GLY A 51 -0.76 13.25 5.10
CA GLY A 51 0.48 13.83 5.64
C GLY A 51 1.67 12.88 5.68
N LYS A 52 1.49 11.60 5.33
CA LYS A 52 2.55 10.59 5.26
C LYS A 52 2.67 9.99 3.87
N TYR A 53 3.85 9.50 3.51
CA TYR A 53 3.98 8.57 2.39
C TYR A 53 3.35 7.23 2.77
N VAL A 54 2.56 6.64 1.86
CA VAL A 54 1.95 5.32 2.04
C VAL A 54 2.46 4.41 0.93
N ILE A 55 3.02 3.27 1.33
CA ILE A 55 3.48 2.21 0.43
C ILE A 55 2.48 1.06 0.56
N LEU A 56 1.81 0.74 -0.53
CA LEU A 56 0.95 -0.43 -0.65
C LEU A 56 1.76 -1.54 -1.31
N GLU A 57 1.72 -2.73 -0.72
CA GLU A 57 2.34 -3.94 -1.25
C GLU A 57 1.26 -5.01 -1.43
N TRP A 58 0.96 -5.42 -2.65
CA TRP A 58 0.17 -6.62 -2.87
C TRP A 58 1.04 -7.85 -2.67
N VAL A 59 0.68 -8.67 -1.69
CA VAL A 59 1.45 -9.81 -1.22
C VAL A 59 0.67 -11.12 -1.26
N ASN A 60 1.35 -12.21 -1.60
CA ASN A 60 0.90 -13.58 -1.44
C ASN A 60 2.10 -14.42 -1.00
N PHE A 61 2.12 -14.83 0.24
CA PHE A 61 3.24 -15.61 0.81
C PHE A 61 3.45 -17.00 0.16
N GLY A 62 2.47 -17.50 -0.60
CA GLY A 62 2.62 -18.69 -1.43
C GLY A 62 3.23 -18.43 -2.82
N CYS A 63 3.57 -17.18 -3.15
CA CYS A 63 4.16 -16.81 -4.44
C CYS A 63 5.70 -16.90 -4.36
N PRO A 64 6.39 -17.68 -5.24
CA PRO A 64 7.85 -17.77 -5.22
C PRO A 64 8.57 -16.43 -5.44
N PHE A 65 7.96 -15.52 -6.21
CA PHE A 65 8.49 -14.17 -6.41
C PHE A 65 8.40 -13.31 -5.14
N VAL A 66 7.39 -13.50 -4.31
CA VAL A 66 7.31 -12.91 -2.96
C VAL A 66 8.33 -13.60 -2.05
N GLY A 67 8.44 -14.94 -2.11
CA GLY A 67 9.42 -15.73 -1.38
C GLY A 67 10.88 -15.32 -1.62
N LYS A 68 11.23 -14.84 -2.84
CA LYS A 68 12.53 -14.22 -3.14
C LYS A 68 12.86 -13.11 -2.13
N HIS A 69 11.95 -12.19 -1.93
CA HIS A 69 12.17 -11.00 -1.10
C HIS A 69 12.01 -11.28 0.40
N TYR A 70 11.02 -12.09 0.78
CA TYR A 70 10.81 -12.44 2.20
C TYR A 70 11.85 -13.45 2.69
N GLY A 71 12.14 -14.49 1.92
CA GLY A 71 13.12 -15.53 2.29
C GLY A 71 14.56 -15.01 2.37
N SER A 72 14.90 -13.93 1.67
CA SER A 72 16.21 -13.26 1.80
C SER A 72 16.27 -12.24 2.94
N GLY A 73 15.16 -11.90 3.57
CA GLY A 73 15.07 -10.81 4.55
C GLY A 73 15.05 -9.40 3.95
N SER A 74 15.14 -9.26 2.62
CA SER A 74 15.20 -7.95 1.96
C SER A 74 13.90 -7.16 2.08
N MET A 75 12.73 -7.84 2.01
CA MET A 75 11.45 -7.16 2.19
C MET A 75 11.29 -6.61 3.61
N GLN A 76 11.59 -7.41 4.61
CA GLN A 76 11.48 -7.00 6.01
C GLN A 76 12.42 -5.82 6.32
N ALA A 77 13.65 -5.85 5.76
CA ALA A 77 14.59 -4.74 5.90
C ALA A 77 14.05 -3.47 5.21
N LEU A 78 13.46 -3.61 4.03
CA LEU A 78 12.84 -2.49 3.30
C LEU A 78 11.65 -1.92 4.07
N GLN A 79 10.75 -2.77 4.57
CA GLN A 79 9.60 -2.37 5.40
C GLN A 79 10.05 -1.56 6.62
N ARG A 80 11.02 -2.09 7.40
CA ARG A 80 11.57 -1.36 8.56
C ARG A 80 12.20 -0.04 8.17
N THR A 81 13.06 -0.03 7.14
CA THR A 81 13.73 1.20 6.69
C THR A 81 12.72 2.29 6.31
N MET A 82 11.65 1.94 5.61
CA MET A 82 10.66 2.92 5.18
C MET A 82 9.78 3.40 6.34
N THR A 83 9.39 2.51 7.25
CA THR A 83 8.58 2.88 8.44
C THR A 83 9.38 3.71 9.44
N GLU A 84 10.66 3.41 9.67
CA GLU A 84 11.58 4.24 10.48
C GLU A 84 11.76 5.65 9.90
N ARG A 85 11.65 5.81 8.59
CA ARG A 85 11.66 7.11 7.91
C ARG A 85 10.29 7.82 7.93
N GLY A 86 9.30 7.27 8.62
CA GLY A 86 7.97 7.86 8.82
C GLY A 86 6.95 7.51 7.73
N ALA A 87 7.28 6.67 6.77
CA ALA A 87 6.30 6.14 5.82
C ALA A 87 5.40 5.09 6.50
N VAL A 88 4.21 4.90 5.95
CA VAL A 88 3.29 3.81 6.31
C VAL A 88 3.43 2.71 5.27
N TRP A 89 3.63 1.47 5.71
CA TRP A 89 3.67 0.30 4.84
C TRP A 89 2.45 -0.57 5.09
N LEU A 90 1.61 -0.75 4.06
CA LEU A 90 0.41 -1.58 4.13
C LEU A 90 0.59 -2.77 3.16
N SER A 91 0.77 -3.97 3.72
CA SER A 91 0.75 -5.19 2.92
C SER A 91 -0.70 -5.65 2.76
N ILE A 92 -1.13 -5.94 1.51
CA ILE A 92 -2.51 -6.23 1.16
C ILE A 92 -2.58 -7.62 0.51
N CYS A 93 -3.39 -8.51 1.04
CA CYS A 93 -3.74 -9.78 0.39
C CYS A 93 -5.12 -9.66 -0.25
N SER A 94 -5.16 -9.72 -1.59
CA SER A 94 -6.42 -9.73 -2.36
C SER A 94 -6.75 -11.12 -2.92
N SER A 95 -6.21 -12.20 -2.32
CA SER A 95 -6.62 -13.56 -2.66
C SER A 95 -7.98 -13.88 -2.05
N ALA A 96 -8.86 -14.52 -2.81
CA ALA A 96 -10.17 -14.96 -2.34
C ALA A 96 -10.07 -16.07 -1.29
N PRO A 97 -11.06 -16.21 -0.39
CA PRO A 97 -11.14 -17.33 0.55
C PRO A 97 -10.97 -18.68 -0.13
N GLY A 98 -10.15 -19.55 0.48
CA GLY A 98 -9.84 -20.88 -0.06
C GLY A 98 -8.85 -20.88 -1.24
N ARG A 99 -8.35 -19.73 -1.66
CA ARG A 99 -7.31 -19.63 -2.69
C ARG A 99 -5.92 -19.51 -2.07
N GLN A 100 -4.90 -19.84 -2.88
CA GLN A 100 -3.50 -19.71 -2.46
C GLN A 100 -3.20 -18.29 -1.97
N GLY A 101 -2.59 -18.20 -0.79
CA GLY A 101 -2.18 -16.94 -0.16
C GLY A 101 -3.25 -16.32 0.73
N TYR A 102 -4.49 -16.82 0.73
CA TYR A 102 -5.51 -16.40 1.68
C TYR A 102 -5.28 -17.09 3.03
N TYR A 103 -5.21 -16.28 4.06
CA TYR A 103 -5.20 -16.71 5.47
C TYR A 103 -6.11 -15.76 6.26
N GLU A 104 -6.68 -16.25 7.36
CA GLU A 104 -7.53 -15.47 8.25
C GLU A 104 -7.28 -15.86 9.72
N GLY A 105 -7.71 -14.98 10.63
CA GLY A 105 -7.64 -15.22 12.07
C GLY A 105 -6.23 -15.57 12.54
N GLU A 106 -6.12 -16.58 13.40
CA GLU A 106 -4.84 -17.02 13.99
C GLU A 106 -3.85 -17.54 12.94
N ALA A 107 -4.32 -18.26 11.91
CA ALA A 107 -3.47 -18.73 10.82
C ALA A 107 -2.80 -17.60 10.04
N LEU A 108 -3.47 -16.45 9.91
CA LEU A 108 -2.86 -15.25 9.29
C LEU A 108 -1.78 -14.66 10.19
N LEU A 109 -2.03 -14.51 11.48
CA LEU A 109 -1.05 -13.99 12.44
C LEU A 109 0.19 -14.89 12.52
N GLU A 110 -0.02 -16.21 12.55
CA GLU A 110 1.07 -17.19 12.51
C GLU A 110 1.87 -17.05 11.21
N LYS A 111 1.21 -16.92 10.06
CA LYS A 111 1.88 -16.78 8.76
C LYS A 111 2.69 -15.49 8.68
N ILE A 112 2.17 -14.35 9.13
CA ILE A 112 2.89 -13.07 9.21
C ILE A 112 4.16 -13.22 10.08
N SER A 113 4.03 -13.91 11.22
CA SER A 113 5.15 -14.17 12.13
C SER A 113 6.22 -15.07 11.51
N GLN A 114 5.82 -16.17 10.84
CA GLN A 114 6.74 -17.09 10.14
C GLN A 114 7.55 -16.39 9.05
N GLU A 115 6.92 -15.47 8.32
CA GLU A 115 7.58 -14.68 7.27
C GLU A 115 8.38 -13.50 7.84
N HIS A 116 8.35 -13.29 9.16
CA HIS A 116 8.96 -12.14 9.84
C HIS A 116 8.55 -10.82 9.21
N ALA A 117 7.34 -10.74 8.63
CA ALA A 117 6.84 -9.55 7.97
C ALA A 117 6.73 -8.39 8.96
N SER A 118 7.13 -7.20 8.53
CA SER A 118 7.24 -6.01 9.38
C SER A 118 6.54 -4.76 8.79
N PRO A 119 5.34 -4.91 8.17
CA PRO A 119 4.57 -3.76 7.70
C PRO A 119 3.97 -2.99 8.89
N THR A 120 3.47 -1.78 8.64
CA THR A 120 2.61 -1.06 9.59
C THR A 120 1.32 -1.83 9.87
N ALA A 121 0.73 -2.43 8.83
CA ALA A 121 -0.41 -3.33 8.94
C ALA A 121 -0.45 -4.32 7.76
N TYR A 122 -0.97 -5.52 8.02
CA TYR A 122 -1.30 -6.50 6.98
C TYR A 122 -2.82 -6.53 6.81
N LEU A 123 -3.30 -6.13 5.63
CA LEU A 123 -4.71 -5.92 5.33
C LEU A 123 -5.28 -7.09 4.51
N VAL A 124 -6.53 -7.43 4.80
CA VAL A 124 -7.26 -8.50 4.10
C VAL A 124 -8.29 -7.89 3.15
N ASP A 125 -8.11 -8.13 1.85
CA ASP A 125 -9.00 -7.72 0.76
C ASP A 125 -9.62 -8.98 0.11
N ALA A 126 -10.39 -9.74 0.89
CA ALA A 126 -10.93 -11.04 0.50
C ALA A 126 -11.84 -10.98 -0.74
N GLU A 127 -12.50 -9.84 -0.98
CA GLU A 127 -13.33 -9.61 -2.15
C GLU A 127 -12.54 -9.08 -3.36
N GLY A 128 -11.24 -8.79 -3.18
CA GLY A 128 -10.36 -8.29 -4.23
C GLY A 128 -10.68 -6.88 -4.72
N LYS A 129 -11.57 -6.17 -4.05
CA LYS A 129 -12.07 -4.85 -4.48
C LYS A 129 -10.95 -3.83 -4.57
N VAL A 130 -10.08 -3.79 -3.56
CA VAL A 130 -8.98 -2.83 -3.51
C VAL A 130 -7.90 -3.21 -4.53
N GLY A 131 -7.57 -4.50 -4.63
CA GLY A 131 -6.64 -4.97 -5.66
C GLY A 131 -7.10 -4.62 -7.08
N MET A 132 -8.37 -4.86 -7.41
CA MET A 132 -8.95 -4.49 -8.71
C MET A 132 -8.98 -2.97 -8.92
N LEU A 133 -9.31 -2.20 -7.89
CA LEU A 133 -9.36 -0.73 -7.91
C LEU A 133 -8.00 -0.11 -8.24
N TYR A 134 -6.92 -0.71 -7.75
CA TYR A 134 -5.53 -0.31 -8.02
C TYR A 134 -4.91 -1.03 -9.21
N GLY A 135 -5.67 -1.85 -9.95
CA GLY A 135 -5.17 -2.56 -11.12
C GLY A 135 -4.07 -3.58 -10.82
N ALA A 136 -3.92 -4.01 -9.57
CA ALA A 136 -2.93 -5.00 -9.17
C ALA A 136 -3.23 -6.36 -9.81
N LYS A 137 -2.28 -6.93 -10.54
CA LYS A 137 -2.47 -8.19 -11.28
C LYS A 137 -1.58 -9.32 -10.79
N SER A 138 -0.47 -8.99 -10.16
CA SER A 138 0.54 -9.95 -9.71
C SER A 138 1.06 -9.61 -8.31
N THR A 139 1.78 -10.54 -7.70
CA THR A 139 2.49 -10.33 -6.44
C THR A 139 3.97 -10.66 -6.59
N PRO A 140 4.90 -9.76 -6.13
CA PRO A 140 4.61 -8.49 -5.50
C PRO A 140 4.24 -7.38 -6.50
N THR A 141 3.28 -6.52 -6.16
CA THR A 141 3.00 -5.25 -6.82
C THR A 141 3.08 -4.15 -5.78
N ILE A 142 3.63 -3.00 -6.15
CA ILE A 142 3.82 -1.85 -5.27
C ILE A 142 3.03 -0.64 -5.81
N ALA A 143 2.43 0.13 -4.90
CA ALA A 143 1.96 1.47 -5.18
C ALA A 143 2.46 2.42 -4.09
N ILE A 144 2.91 3.64 -4.47
CA ILE A 144 3.41 4.64 -3.52
C ILE A 144 2.57 5.90 -3.65
N ILE A 145 2.04 6.37 -2.52
CA ILE A 145 1.15 7.52 -2.42
C ILE A 145 1.86 8.60 -1.60
N ASP A 146 1.83 9.83 -2.09
CA ASP A 146 2.45 10.98 -1.43
C ASP A 146 1.60 11.52 -0.25
N PRO A 147 2.15 12.41 0.61
CA PRO A 147 1.42 12.99 1.75
C PRO A 147 0.13 13.72 1.38
N ARG A 148 -0.03 14.19 0.14
CA ARG A 148 -1.26 14.82 -0.37
C ARG A 148 -2.28 13.77 -0.83
N GLY A 149 -1.89 12.48 -0.84
CA GLY A 149 -2.70 11.37 -1.30
C GLY A 149 -2.69 11.18 -2.81
N VAL A 150 -1.66 11.65 -3.49
CA VAL A 150 -1.46 11.43 -4.93
C VAL A 150 -0.65 10.15 -5.14
N LEU A 151 -1.08 9.29 -6.04
CA LEU A 151 -0.34 8.09 -6.46
C LEU A 151 0.87 8.54 -7.30
N ILE A 152 2.08 8.32 -6.80
CA ILE A 152 3.32 8.77 -7.44
C ILE A 152 4.12 7.65 -8.10
N TYR A 153 3.84 6.39 -7.75
CA TYR A 153 4.44 5.20 -8.35
C TYR A 153 3.48 4.02 -8.32
N GLU A 154 3.48 3.22 -9.38
CA GLU A 154 2.80 1.93 -9.45
C GLU A 154 3.60 0.95 -10.31
N GLY A 155 3.81 -0.29 -9.82
CA GLY A 155 4.50 -1.32 -10.60
C GLY A 155 5.18 -2.42 -9.79
N GLY A 156 6.31 -2.91 -10.32
CA GLY A 156 7.13 -3.93 -9.67
C GLY A 156 7.89 -3.40 -8.45
N ILE A 157 8.42 -4.32 -7.65
CA ILE A 157 9.31 -3.96 -6.54
C ILE A 157 10.73 -3.67 -7.05
N ASP A 158 11.18 -4.39 -8.07
CA ASP A 158 12.49 -4.24 -8.69
C ASP A 158 12.44 -4.53 -10.20
N ASN A 159 13.59 -4.41 -10.86
CA ASN A 159 13.76 -4.60 -12.31
C ASN A 159 14.15 -6.02 -12.72
N ILE A 160 14.29 -6.99 -11.79
CA ILE A 160 14.70 -8.38 -12.11
C ILE A 160 13.59 -9.38 -11.76
N ALA A 161 12.82 -9.74 -12.77
CA ALA A 161 11.70 -10.68 -12.68
C ALA A 161 12.19 -12.14 -12.54
N SER A 162 12.79 -12.47 -11.40
CA SER A 162 13.28 -13.81 -11.06
C SER A 162 12.80 -14.22 -9.67
N THR A 163 12.96 -15.51 -9.34
CA THR A 163 12.74 -16.06 -7.99
C THR A 163 14.05 -16.29 -7.24
N ASP A 164 15.19 -15.99 -7.86
CA ASP A 164 16.51 -16.17 -7.27
C ASP A 164 16.87 -15.01 -6.33
N GLN A 165 17.15 -15.33 -5.07
CA GLN A 165 17.57 -14.36 -4.06
C GLN A 165 18.93 -13.71 -4.39
N ALA A 166 19.81 -14.40 -5.14
CA ALA A 166 21.11 -13.87 -5.58
C ALA A 166 20.99 -12.67 -6.54
N ASP A 167 19.80 -12.42 -7.08
CA ASP A 167 19.55 -11.28 -7.94
C ASP A 167 19.20 -9.99 -7.17
N ILE A 168 18.82 -10.09 -5.89
CA ILE A 168 18.43 -8.92 -5.08
C ILE A 168 19.52 -7.85 -5.04
N PRO A 169 20.81 -8.15 -4.75
CA PRO A 169 21.85 -7.13 -4.71
C PRO A 169 22.21 -6.55 -6.10
N LYS A 170 21.78 -7.19 -7.19
CA LYS A 170 21.98 -6.72 -8.57
C LYS A 170 20.82 -5.86 -9.06
N ALA A 171 19.66 -5.97 -8.39
CA ALA A 171 18.43 -5.34 -8.82
C ALA A 171 18.37 -3.87 -8.40
N THR A 172 17.75 -3.06 -9.23
CA THR A 172 17.29 -1.74 -8.88
C THR A 172 15.95 -1.86 -8.15
N ASN A 173 15.94 -1.51 -6.86
CA ASN A 173 14.72 -1.51 -6.07
C ASN A 173 13.97 -0.19 -6.25
N TYR A 174 12.82 -0.24 -6.90
CA TYR A 174 12.04 0.96 -7.26
C TYR A 174 11.46 1.69 -6.04
N VAL A 175 11.11 0.98 -4.96
CA VAL A 175 10.67 1.63 -3.72
C VAL A 175 11.78 2.50 -3.16
N THR A 176 13.00 1.96 -3.11
CA THR A 176 14.17 2.69 -2.63
C THR A 176 14.48 3.90 -3.50
N GLU A 177 14.44 3.75 -4.84
CA GLU A 177 14.68 4.86 -5.76
C GLU A 177 13.67 5.99 -5.61
N VAL A 178 12.37 5.65 -5.62
CA VAL A 178 11.29 6.63 -5.47
C VAL A 178 11.39 7.35 -4.13
N MET A 179 11.53 6.58 -3.02
CA MET A 179 11.57 7.15 -1.68
C MET A 179 12.84 7.96 -1.39
N ASN A 180 13.97 7.62 -2.00
CA ASN A 180 15.18 8.46 -1.93
C ASN A 180 15.01 9.74 -2.73
N ALA A 181 14.44 9.69 -3.93
CA ALA A 181 14.20 10.88 -4.74
C ALA A 181 13.30 11.90 -4.01
N VAL A 182 12.17 11.46 -3.44
CA VAL A 182 11.26 12.37 -2.71
C VAL A 182 11.88 12.92 -1.44
N ARG A 183 12.69 12.12 -0.70
CA ARG A 183 13.46 12.61 0.45
C ARG A 183 14.43 13.71 0.06
N ASP A 184 15.10 13.54 -1.07
CA ASP A 184 16.11 14.48 -1.57
C ASP A 184 15.48 15.67 -2.32
N GLY A 185 14.16 15.80 -2.34
CA GLY A 185 13.43 16.86 -3.06
C GLY A 185 13.58 16.79 -4.59
N LYS A 186 13.96 15.62 -5.11
CA LYS A 186 14.15 15.38 -6.55
C LYS A 186 12.86 14.86 -7.19
N PRO A 187 12.69 15.06 -8.51
CA PRO A 187 11.61 14.40 -9.24
C PRO A 187 11.67 12.87 -9.10
N VAL A 188 10.49 12.24 -9.04
CA VAL A 188 10.37 10.78 -9.04
C VAL A 188 10.95 10.23 -10.35
N PRO A 189 11.99 9.38 -10.31
CA PRO A 189 12.74 8.97 -11.51
C PRO A 189 11.94 8.01 -12.39
N VAL A 190 11.06 7.22 -11.80
CA VAL A 190 10.19 6.27 -12.48
C VAL A 190 8.82 6.26 -11.82
N ARG A 191 7.76 6.40 -12.61
CA ARG A 191 6.39 6.51 -12.10
C ARG A 191 5.57 5.25 -12.30
N THR A 192 5.90 4.49 -13.34
CA THR A 192 5.22 3.24 -13.67
C THR A 192 6.22 2.22 -14.20
N THR A 193 6.13 1.00 -13.69
CA THR A 193 6.89 -0.14 -14.21
C THR A 193 5.96 -1.35 -14.37
N ARG A 194 6.43 -2.36 -15.09
CA ARG A 194 5.70 -3.61 -15.18
C ARG A 194 5.89 -4.41 -13.89
N SER A 195 4.80 -4.71 -13.19
CA SER A 195 4.83 -5.70 -12.11
C SER A 195 5.01 -7.11 -12.68
N TYR A 196 5.61 -7.99 -11.90
CA TYR A 196 5.85 -9.38 -12.25
C TYR A 196 5.46 -10.30 -11.07
N GLY A 197 5.37 -11.59 -11.33
CA GLY A 197 5.09 -12.57 -10.28
C GLY A 197 3.83 -13.40 -10.53
N CYS A 198 3.35 -14.06 -9.50
CA CYS A 198 2.14 -14.87 -9.56
C CYS A 198 0.90 -13.97 -9.70
N SER A 199 -0.06 -14.38 -10.50
CA SER A 199 -1.36 -13.68 -10.58
C SER A 199 -2.04 -13.67 -9.22
N ILE A 200 -2.67 -12.55 -8.86
CA ILE A 200 -3.55 -12.46 -7.70
C ILE A 200 -4.74 -13.39 -7.91
N LYS A 201 -5.15 -14.07 -6.83
CA LYS A 201 -6.22 -15.09 -6.87
C LYS A 201 -7.55 -14.44 -6.50
N TYR A 202 -7.99 -13.51 -7.30
CA TYR A 202 -9.30 -12.85 -7.16
C TYR A 202 -10.46 -13.85 -7.11
N PRO A 203 -11.64 -13.46 -6.52
CA PRO A 203 -12.88 -14.22 -6.57
C PRO A 203 -13.32 -14.60 -7.97
#